data_eac7dbb796d617602b3d5a08c85587c5
#
_entry.id   eac7dbb796d617602b3d5a08c85587c5
#
_cell.length_a   1.000
_cell.length_b   1.000
_cell.length_c   1.000
_cell.angle_alpha   90.00
_cell.angle_beta   90.00
_cell.angle_gamma   90.00
#
_symmetry.space_group_name_H-M   'P 1'
#
loop_
_entity.id
_entity.type
_entity.pdbx_description
1 polymer ?
#
loop_
_entity_poly.entity_id
_entity_poly.type
_entity_poly.pdbx_seq_one_letter_code
_entity_poly.pdbx_strand_id
1 'polypeptide(L)'
;MDTIVDFILAQDPLLVIFLLVLLSALENVFPPVPADVAAALGAFWAVRTGHSPIWIGFLCFAANQASAIAVYYWVRARGDAVLRSPVFQSLMPEEIQPLIERNIDRFGGLGVFFSRFLPGLRAAVLPFAAIHRLSPARTLFP
;
A
#
# COMPACT_ATOMS: atom_id res chain seq x y z
N MET A 1 15.77 -17.41 -18.48
CA MET A 1 15.21 -17.00 -17.19
C MET A 1 16.30 -16.86 -16.13
N ASP A 2 17.33 -17.65 -16.28
CA ASP A 2 18.47 -17.68 -15.36
C ASP A 2 19.26 -16.35 -15.31
N THR A 3 19.41 -15.67 -16.46
CA THR A 3 20.17 -14.40 -16.56
C THR A 3 19.60 -13.26 -15.70
N ILE A 4 18.27 -13.15 -15.57
CA ILE A 4 17.63 -12.09 -14.75
C ILE A 4 17.78 -12.41 -13.27
N VAL A 5 17.60 -13.67 -12.92
CA VAL A 5 17.77 -14.14 -11.54
C VAL A 5 19.22 -13.95 -11.09
N ASP A 6 20.19 -14.35 -11.92
CA ASP A 6 21.61 -14.18 -11.64
C ASP A 6 22.00 -12.70 -11.54
N PHE A 7 21.42 -11.84 -12.37
CA PHE A 7 21.63 -10.40 -12.27
C PHE A 7 21.13 -9.83 -10.95
N ILE A 8 19.94 -10.23 -10.50
CA ILE A 8 19.37 -9.77 -9.21
C ILE A 8 20.19 -10.28 -8.02
N LEU A 9 20.66 -11.54 -8.10
CA LEU A 9 21.47 -12.15 -7.06
C LEU A 9 22.89 -11.55 -6.96
N ALA A 10 23.40 -10.98 -8.06
CA ALA A 10 24.70 -10.32 -8.11
C ALA A 10 24.67 -8.85 -7.61
N GLN A 11 23.48 -8.29 -7.34
CA GLN A 11 23.36 -6.92 -6.84
C GLN A 11 23.77 -6.80 -5.37
N ASP A 12 24.20 -5.60 -5.00
CA ASP A 12 24.49 -5.27 -3.60
C ASP A 12 23.25 -5.52 -2.71
N PRO A 13 23.39 -6.30 -1.64
CA PRO A 13 22.27 -6.60 -0.74
C PRO A 13 21.56 -5.37 -0.20
N LEU A 14 22.29 -4.30 0.11
CA LEU A 14 21.70 -3.06 0.62
C LEU A 14 20.83 -2.37 -0.44
N LEU A 15 21.27 -2.42 -1.71
CA LEU A 15 20.51 -1.85 -2.83
C LEU A 15 19.19 -2.63 -3.02
N VAL A 16 19.24 -3.96 -3.00
CA VAL A 16 18.04 -4.80 -3.16
C VAL A 16 17.05 -4.55 -2.03
N ILE A 17 17.51 -4.56 -0.78
CA ILE A 17 16.66 -4.29 0.39
C ILE A 17 16.04 -2.89 0.29
N PHE A 18 16.85 -1.89 -0.06
CA PHE A 18 16.36 -0.51 -0.23
C PHE A 18 15.25 -0.42 -1.29
N LEU A 19 15.43 -1.06 -2.45
CA LEU A 19 14.43 -1.07 -3.51
C LEU A 19 13.13 -1.78 -3.10
N LEU A 20 13.22 -2.91 -2.38
CA LEU A 20 12.07 -3.63 -1.87
C LEU A 20 11.28 -2.79 -0.86
N VAL A 21 11.97 -2.15 0.07
CA VAL A 21 11.38 -1.25 1.07
C VAL A 21 10.72 -0.04 0.40
N LEU A 22 11.40 0.55 -0.58
CA LEU A 22 10.88 1.68 -1.36
C LEU A 22 9.63 1.30 -2.15
N LEU A 23 9.63 0.16 -2.85
CA LEU A 23 8.47 -0.35 -3.57
C LEU A 23 7.29 -0.60 -2.64
N SER A 24 7.55 -1.17 -1.46
CA SER A 24 6.51 -1.41 -0.46
C SER A 24 5.92 -0.11 0.09
N ALA A 25 6.73 0.95 0.23
CA ALA A 25 6.25 2.26 0.65
C ALA A 25 5.45 2.97 -0.46
N LEU A 26 5.88 2.85 -1.72
CA LEU A 26 5.25 3.51 -2.86
C LEU A 26 3.83 3.00 -3.15
N GLU A 27 3.49 1.78 -2.76
CA GLU A 27 2.17 1.19 -3.00
C GLU A 27 1.02 2.06 -2.50
N ASN A 28 1.17 2.72 -1.35
CA ASN A 28 0.13 3.58 -0.78
C ASN A 28 0.01 4.93 -1.50
N VAL A 29 1.03 5.34 -2.25
CA VAL A 29 1.06 6.59 -3.02
C VAL A 29 0.69 6.32 -4.47
N PHE A 30 1.15 5.20 -5.02
CA PHE A 30 0.98 4.81 -6.41
C PHE A 30 0.42 3.39 -6.53
N PRO A 31 -0.90 3.25 -6.58
CA PRO A 31 -1.63 1.97 -6.50
C PRO A 31 -1.23 0.89 -7.52
N PRO A 32 -0.76 1.21 -8.74
CA PRO A 32 -0.32 0.20 -9.69
C PRO A 32 0.92 -0.60 -9.25
N VAL A 33 1.63 -0.18 -8.19
CA VAL A 33 2.81 -0.92 -7.68
C VAL A 33 2.35 -2.16 -6.90
N PRO A 34 2.67 -3.37 -7.38
CA PRO A 34 2.28 -4.60 -6.71
C PRO A 34 3.27 -4.93 -5.58
N ALA A 35 3.07 -4.37 -4.39
CA ALA A 35 3.94 -4.65 -3.24
C ALA A 35 3.96 -6.12 -2.83
N ASP A 36 2.87 -6.85 -3.08
CA ASP A 36 2.82 -8.29 -2.83
C ASP A 36 3.83 -9.05 -3.68
N VAL A 37 4.02 -8.61 -4.94
CA VAL A 37 5.07 -9.16 -5.82
C VAL A 37 6.47 -8.78 -5.31
N ALA A 38 6.65 -7.53 -4.86
CA ALA A 38 7.92 -7.11 -4.27
C ALA A 38 8.25 -7.91 -3.01
N ALA A 39 7.28 -8.16 -2.14
CA ALA A 39 7.46 -8.98 -0.94
C ALA A 39 7.81 -10.44 -1.28
N ALA A 40 7.13 -11.03 -2.28
CA ALA A 40 7.42 -12.39 -2.74
C ALA A 40 8.83 -12.51 -3.33
N LEU A 41 9.22 -11.55 -4.18
CA LEU A 41 10.58 -11.49 -4.76
C LEU A 41 11.63 -11.27 -3.67
N GLY A 42 11.34 -10.43 -2.69
CA GLY A 42 12.20 -10.18 -1.54
C GLY A 42 12.42 -11.42 -0.69
N ALA A 43 11.36 -12.18 -0.42
CA ALA A 43 11.46 -13.44 0.30
C ALA A 43 12.29 -14.50 -0.47
N PHE A 44 12.06 -14.62 -1.78
CA PHE A 44 12.83 -15.50 -2.64
C PHE A 44 14.32 -15.11 -2.65
N TRP A 45 14.61 -13.83 -2.86
CA TRP A 45 15.98 -13.32 -2.86
C TRP A 45 16.67 -13.57 -1.51
N ALA A 46 15.98 -13.31 -0.40
CA ALA A 46 16.51 -13.53 0.94
C ALA A 46 16.96 -14.97 1.17
N VAL A 47 16.11 -15.94 0.81
CA VAL A 47 16.42 -17.36 0.93
C VAL A 47 17.66 -17.74 0.09
N ARG A 48 17.76 -17.20 -1.13
CA ARG A 48 18.86 -17.50 -2.04
C ARG A 48 20.20 -16.90 -1.60
N THR A 49 20.16 -15.77 -0.91
CA THR A 49 21.38 -15.04 -0.46
C THR A 49 21.74 -15.30 1.00
N GLY A 50 21.01 -16.19 1.69
CA GLY A 50 21.26 -16.51 3.10
C GLY A 50 20.80 -15.44 4.09
N HIS A 51 19.96 -14.48 3.63
CA HIS A 51 19.34 -13.50 4.49
C HIS A 51 18.02 -14.05 5.08
N SER A 52 17.61 -13.52 6.23
CA SER A 52 16.34 -13.91 6.83
C SER A 52 15.15 -13.30 6.07
N PRO A 53 14.27 -14.11 5.45
CA PRO A 53 13.08 -13.60 4.76
C PRO A 53 12.10 -12.91 5.71
N ILE A 54 12.10 -13.31 6.99
CA ILE A 54 11.25 -12.74 8.03
C ILE A 54 11.65 -11.28 8.28
N TRP A 55 12.95 -10.98 8.36
CA TRP A 55 13.42 -9.60 8.56
C TRP A 55 13.12 -8.71 7.36
N ILE A 56 13.29 -9.22 6.14
CA ILE A 56 12.97 -8.47 4.92
C ILE A 56 11.47 -8.22 4.83
N GLY A 57 10.65 -9.23 5.11
CA GLY A 57 9.20 -9.08 5.18
C GLY A 57 8.77 -8.06 6.23
N PHE A 58 9.39 -8.07 7.40
CA PHE A 58 9.13 -7.09 8.46
C PHE A 58 9.49 -5.66 8.03
N LEU A 59 10.63 -5.46 7.38
CA LEU A 59 11.04 -4.15 6.86
C LEU A 59 10.07 -3.61 5.80
N CYS A 60 9.68 -4.46 4.85
CA CYS A 60 8.69 -4.11 3.83
C CYS A 60 7.33 -3.77 4.47
N PHE A 61 6.88 -4.57 5.42
CA PHE A 61 5.65 -4.31 6.18
C PHE A 61 5.71 -2.99 6.95
N ALA A 62 6.81 -2.75 7.67
CA ALA A 62 7.00 -1.51 8.43
C ALA A 62 7.00 -0.28 7.52
N ALA A 63 7.67 -0.36 6.36
CA ALA A 63 7.69 0.71 5.36
C ALA A 63 6.30 0.97 4.77
N ASN A 64 5.55 -0.09 4.45
CA ASN A 64 4.19 0.01 3.97
C ASN A 64 3.28 0.69 5.00
N GLN A 65 3.36 0.28 6.27
CA GLN A 65 2.57 0.88 7.35
C GLN A 65 2.95 2.34 7.61
N ALA A 66 4.24 2.66 7.60
CA ALA A 66 4.71 4.04 7.76
C ALA A 66 4.20 4.95 6.61
N SER A 67 4.26 4.45 5.38
CA SER A 67 3.73 5.14 4.21
C SER A 67 2.20 5.31 4.30
N ALA A 68 1.47 4.29 4.70
CA ALA A 68 0.01 4.37 4.90
C ALA A 68 -0.36 5.43 5.95
N ILE A 69 0.36 5.47 7.07
CA ILE A 69 0.19 6.49 8.11
C ILE A 69 0.47 7.88 7.55
N ALA A 70 1.57 8.06 6.84
CA ALA A 70 1.94 9.34 6.23
C ALA A 70 0.87 9.83 5.24
N VAL A 71 0.41 8.96 4.34
CA VAL A 71 -0.65 9.28 3.37
C VAL A 71 -1.95 9.62 4.09
N TYR A 72 -2.34 8.86 5.11
CA TYR A 72 -3.55 9.13 5.89
C TYR A 72 -3.53 10.54 6.50
N TYR A 73 -2.45 10.90 7.20
CA TYR A 73 -2.36 12.22 7.83
C TYR A 73 -2.21 13.36 6.82
N TRP A 74 -1.50 13.11 5.72
CA TRP A 74 -1.37 14.08 4.62
C TRP A 74 -2.72 14.38 3.97
N VAL A 75 -3.51 13.34 3.66
CA VAL A 75 -4.87 13.50 3.09
C VAL A 75 -5.78 14.19 4.10
N ARG A 76 -5.72 13.79 5.38
CA ARG A 76 -6.52 14.41 6.44
C ARG A 76 -6.21 15.90 6.62
N ALA A 77 -4.96 16.30 6.46
CA ALA A 77 -4.55 17.70 6.55
C ALA A 77 -5.00 18.54 5.35
N ARG A 78 -5.08 17.93 4.17
CA ARG A 78 -5.45 18.60 2.91
C ARG A 78 -6.95 18.55 2.59
N GLY A 79 -7.69 17.64 3.18
CA GLY A 79 -9.14 17.50 3.09
C GLY A 79 -9.66 17.51 1.66
N ASP A 80 -10.62 18.41 1.39
CA ASP A 80 -11.31 18.50 0.09
C ASP A 80 -10.40 18.81 -1.11
N ALA A 81 -9.22 19.38 -0.89
CA ALA A 81 -8.27 19.64 -1.97
C ALA A 81 -7.76 18.34 -2.63
N VAL A 82 -7.69 17.25 -1.86
CA VAL A 82 -7.31 15.94 -2.39
C VAL A 82 -8.42 15.34 -3.24
N LEU A 83 -9.68 15.47 -2.81
CA LEU A 83 -10.85 15.00 -3.56
C LEU A 83 -10.95 15.65 -4.95
N ARG A 84 -10.57 16.94 -5.04
CA ARG A 84 -10.61 17.70 -6.29
C ARG A 84 -9.36 17.48 -7.16
N SER A 85 -8.38 16.75 -6.70
CA SER A 85 -7.18 16.50 -7.50
C SER A 85 -7.50 15.57 -8.66
N PRO A 86 -6.97 15.85 -9.89
CA PRO A 86 -7.21 15.02 -11.06
C PRO A 86 -6.69 13.59 -10.87
N VAL A 87 -5.63 13.42 -10.09
CA VAL A 87 -5.08 12.11 -9.74
C VAL A 87 -6.07 11.30 -8.91
N PHE A 88 -6.70 11.93 -7.90
CA PHE A 88 -7.69 11.25 -7.07
C PHE A 88 -8.96 10.91 -7.85
N GLN A 89 -9.44 11.81 -8.69
CA GLN A 89 -10.60 11.56 -9.55
C GLN A 89 -10.36 10.45 -10.57
N SER A 90 -9.15 10.33 -11.09
CA SER A 90 -8.76 9.22 -11.98
C SER A 90 -8.72 7.88 -11.26
N LEU A 91 -8.31 7.86 -9.98
CA LEU A 91 -8.25 6.66 -9.15
C LEU A 91 -9.62 6.26 -8.57
N MET A 92 -10.52 7.23 -8.42
CA MET A 92 -11.84 7.05 -7.83
C MET A 92 -12.91 7.67 -8.74
N PRO A 93 -13.40 6.92 -9.73
CA PRO A 93 -14.56 7.35 -10.52
C PRO A 93 -15.76 7.67 -9.62
N GLU A 94 -16.55 8.67 -9.99
CA GLU A 94 -17.70 9.11 -9.22
C GLU A 94 -18.71 7.99 -8.92
N GLU A 95 -18.76 6.98 -9.77
CA GLU A 95 -19.62 5.80 -9.64
C GLU A 95 -19.23 4.90 -8.45
N ILE A 96 -17.97 4.91 -8.05
CA ILE A 96 -17.45 4.05 -6.97
C ILE A 96 -17.58 4.73 -5.60
N GLN A 97 -17.61 6.05 -5.55
CA GLN A 97 -17.69 6.81 -4.30
C GLN A 97 -18.91 6.40 -3.44
N PRO A 98 -20.15 6.33 -3.96
CA PRO A 98 -21.30 5.94 -3.15
C PRO A 98 -21.27 4.49 -2.69
N LEU A 99 -20.57 3.61 -3.42
CA LEU A 99 -20.37 2.21 -2.99
C LEU A 99 -19.44 2.13 -1.80
N ILE A 100 -18.39 2.92 -1.77
CA ILE A 100 -17.44 2.98 -0.66
C ILE A 100 -18.11 3.57 0.57
N GLU A 101 -18.83 4.70 0.42
CA GLU A 101 -19.61 5.34 1.50
C GLU A 101 -20.56 4.32 2.14
N ARG A 102 -21.37 3.69 1.34
CA ARG A 102 -22.36 2.70 1.81
C ARG A 102 -21.73 1.51 2.53
N ASN A 103 -20.55 1.06 2.08
CA ASN A 103 -19.84 -0.02 2.73
C ASN A 103 -19.17 0.43 4.04
N ILE A 104 -18.63 1.62 4.09
CA ILE A 104 -18.05 2.18 5.31
C ILE A 104 -19.13 2.45 6.36
N ASP A 105 -20.26 3.03 5.97
CA ASP A 105 -21.38 3.33 6.87
C ASP A 105 -22.01 2.03 7.41
N ARG A 106 -22.10 1.00 6.59
CA ARG A 106 -22.72 -0.28 6.96
C ARG A 106 -21.81 -1.19 7.77
N PHE A 107 -20.53 -1.23 7.46
CA PHE A 107 -19.58 -2.21 8.01
C PHE A 107 -18.43 -1.57 8.81
N GLY A 108 -18.33 -0.25 8.85
CA GLY A 108 -17.29 0.47 9.57
C GLY A 108 -15.87 -0.02 9.21
N GLY A 109 -15.07 -0.35 10.22
CA GLY A 109 -13.69 -0.84 10.02
C GLY A 109 -13.59 -2.15 9.23
N LEU A 110 -14.60 -3.04 9.33
CA LEU A 110 -14.66 -4.27 8.53
C LEU A 110 -14.86 -3.97 7.04
N GLY A 111 -15.61 -2.92 6.69
CA GLY A 111 -15.74 -2.46 5.31
C GLY A 111 -14.39 -2.04 4.71
N VAL A 112 -13.57 -1.34 5.50
CA VAL A 112 -12.20 -0.97 5.13
C VAL A 112 -11.32 -2.21 4.95
N PHE A 113 -11.45 -3.19 5.83
CA PHE A 113 -10.70 -4.45 5.73
C PHE A 113 -11.01 -5.21 4.44
N PHE A 114 -12.30 -5.46 4.17
CA PHE A 114 -12.70 -6.20 2.97
C PHE A 114 -12.39 -5.46 1.66
N SER A 115 -12.46 -4.14 1.65
CA SER A 115 -12.14 -3.35 0.47
C SER A 115 -10.66 -3.44 0.05
N ARG A 116 -9.75 -3.80 0.97
CA ARG A 116 -8.34 -4.05 0.65
C ARG A 116 -8.12 -5.28 -0.23
N PHE A 117 -9.05 -6.23 -0.23
CA PHE A 117 -8.98 -7.42 -1.09
C PHE A 117 -9.53 -7.17 -2.50
N LEU A 118 -10.17 -6.02 -2.73
CA LEU A 118 -10.72 -5.67 -4.04
C LEU A 118 -9.71 -4.82 -4.82
N PRO A 119 -9.18 -5.35 -5.94
CA PRO A 119 -8.29 -4.59 -6.82
C PRO A 119 -8.99 -3.31 -7.29
N GLY A 120 -8.34 -2.17 -7.17
CA GLY A 120 -8.90 -0.86 -7.52
C GLY A 120 -9.56 -0.11 -6.35
N LEU A 121 -10.21 -0.76 -5.40
CA LEU A 121 -10.74 -0.08 -4.20
C LEU A 121 -9.66 0.18 -3.16
N ARG A 122 -8.64 -0.66 -3.10
CA ARG A 122 -7.51 -0.58 -2.16
C ARG A 122 -6.87 0.81 -2.12
N ALA A 123 -6.65 1.42 -3.29
CA ALA A 123 -6.05 2.74 -3.43
C ALA A 123 -6.93 3.89 -2.94
N ALA A 124 -8.23 3.74 -3.13
CA ALA A 124 -9.20 4.78 -2.85
C ALA A 124 -9.63 4.78 -1.38
N VAL A 125 -9.61 3.62 -0.72
CA VAL A 125 -10.14 3.46 0.63
C VAL A 125 -9.37 4.24 1.68
N LEU A 126 -8.04 4.28 1.59
CA LEU A 126 -7.20 4.99 2.56
C LEU A 126 -7.45 6.51 2.53
N PRO A 127 -7.41 7.20 1.36
CA PRO A 127 -7.77 8.61 1.26
C PRO A 127 -9.21 8.88 1.70
N PHE A 128 -10.15 8.01 1.30
CA PHE A 128 -11.56 8.17 1.65
C PHE A 128 -11.81 8.08 3.16
N ALA A 129 -11.23 7.08 3.82
CA ALA A 129 -11.30 6.91 5.26
C ALA A 129 -10.67 8.09 6.03
N ALA A 130 -9.59 8.67 5.48
CA ALA A 130 -8.94 9.84 6.05
C ALA A 130 -9.83 11.10 5.99
N ILE A 131 -10.54 11.29 4.88
CA ILE A 131 -11.47 12.42 4.66
C ILE A 131 -12.69 12.31 5.58
N HIS A 132 -13.29 11.12 5.68
CA HIS A 132 -14.42 10.85 6.57
C HIS A 132 -14.03 10.75 8.05
N ARG A 133 -12.77 11.09 8.39
CA ARG A 133 -12.25 11.13 9.77
C ARG A 133 -12.46 9.84 10.55
N LEU A 134 -12.48 8.70 9.88
CA LEU A 134 -12.47 7.40 10.56
C LEU A 134 -11.25 7.31 11.47
N SER A 135 -11.38 6.61 12.59
CA SER A 135 -10.25 6.53 13.52
C SER A 135 -9.05 5.83 12.85
N PRO A 136 -7.81 6.37 13.02
CA PRO A 136 -6.61 5.78 12.42
C PRO A 136 -6.46 4.29 12.76
N ALA A 137 -6.81 3.91 13.99
CA ALA A 137 -6.74 2.53 14.43
C ALA A 137 -7.65 1.59 13.61
N ARG A 138 -8.85 2.04 13.24
CA ARG A 138 -9.77 1.23 12.43
C ARG A 138 -9.44 1.22 10.93
N THR A 139 -8.65 2.19 10.47
CA THR A 139 -8.29 2.34 9.07
C THR A 139 -6.97 1.67 8.74
N LEU A 140 -5.99 1.79 9.64
CA LEU A 140 -4.62 1.31 9.43
C LEU A 140 -4.42 -0.12 9.95
N PHE A 141 -5.15 -0.51 10.99
CA PHE A 141 -5.10 -1.83 11.64
C PHE A 141 -6.52 -2.41 11.72
N PRO A 142 -7.12 -2.77 10.58
CA PRO A 142 -8.46 -3.34 10.54
C PRO A 142 -8.51 -4.77 11.05
#